data_b030f90373d0ee27f528a2fce0c98991
#
_entry.id   b030f90373d0ee27f528a2fce0c98991
#
_cell.length_a   1.000
_cell.length_b   1.000
_cell.length_c   1.000
_cell.angle_alpha   90.00
_cell.angle_beta   90.00
_cell.angle_gamma   90.00
#
_symmetry.space_group_name_H-M   'P 1'
#
loop_
_entity.id
_entity.type
_entity.pdbx_description
1 polymer ?
#
loop_
_entity_poly.entity_id
_entity_poly.type
_entity_poly.pdbx_seq_one_letter_code
_entity_poly.pdbx_strand_id
1 'polypeptide(L)'
;MQGSRPRQFVAVLDFGAQYGQLIARRVRDLHVYSEIVPCGIPAAKLAAMRPSAIILSGGPASVYAKGAPQIDRGVLELGVPVLGFCYGQQIMAVALGGRVGHTERGEYGPARLRRQGSSRILGDTPAEQTVWMSHRDAVSDVPDGFVVTASTDGCPVAAMEDAGRRLFATQFHPEVRHTEHGTRMLRNFLFDVCGLKPSWTMEGVVQGMVDAIRAQVGSDRMILALSGGVDSSVVAALCARAIGKQLTCVFVNHGLLRKGEPEQVEEVFTTQFDIDFVHVHAEGRYARLLSGVVDPEQKRRIIGTQFWEEFFAVAQRTGGVRYLAQGTIYPDIIESGARKTSGQAATIKSHHNLVPFPKGVRFDLIETL
;
A
#
# COMPACT_ATOMS: atom_id res chain seq x y z
N MET A 1 -6.40 5.54 -11.39
CA MET A 1 -7.78 4.99 -11.59
C MET A 1 -8.37 4.59 -10.24
N GLN A 2 -9.51 5.18 -9.83
CA GLN A 2 -10.30 4.61 -8.74
C GLN A 2 -11.26 3.62 -9.37
N GLY A 3 -10.84 2.35 -9.51
CA GLY A 3 -11.76 1.26 -9.77
C GLY A 3 -12.85 1.29 -8.69
N SER A 4 -14.08 0.87 -8.99
CA SER A 4 -15.17 0.85 -8.02
C SER A 4 -14.72 0.06 -6.80
N ARG A 5 -14.59 0.74 -5.65
CA ARG A 5 -14.21 0.09 -4.37
C ARG A 5 -15.14 -1.09 -4.11
N PRO A 6 -14.63 -2.25 -3.70
CA PRO A 6 -15.47 -3.39 -3.33
C PRO A 6 -16.49 -3.00 -2.27
N ARG A 7 -17.68 -3.62 -2.31
CA ARG A 7 -18.76 -3.35 -1.34
C ARG A 7 -18.35 -3.58 0.12
N GLN A 8 -17.40 -4.49 0.33
CA GLN A 8 -16.85 -4.80 1.65
C GLN A 8 -15.37 -4.44 1.65
N PHE A 9 -14.95 -3.51 2.49
CA PHE A 9 -13.54 -3.20 2.68
C PHE A 9 -13.23 -2.75 4.10
N VAL A 10 -11.98 -2.93 4.49
CA VAL A 10 -11.42 -2.50 5.77
C VAL A 10 -10.57 -1.27 5.55
N ALA A 11 -10.88 -0.19 6.25
CA ALA A 11 -10.01 0.98 6.30
C ALA A 11 -8.93 0.79 7.37
N VAL A 12 -7.67 0.82 6.99
CA VAL A 12 -6.53 0.78 7.92
C VAL A 12 -6.01 2.20 8.11
N LEU A 13 -6.26 2.79 9.26
CA LEU A 13 -5.76 4.13 9.60
C LEU A 13 -4.30 4.03 10.02
N ASP A 14 -3.41 4.71 9.30
CA ASP A 14 -1.96 4.63 9.50
C ASP A 14 -1.46 5.74 10.43
N PHE A 15 -0.99 5.34 11.61
CA PHE A 15 -0.37 6.20 12.61
C PHE A 15 1.17 6.26 12.49
N GLY A 16 1.73 5.88 11.34
CA GLY A 16 3.16 5.89 11.07
C GLY A 16 3.86 4.60 11.51
N ALA A 17 3.14 3.50 11.61
CA ALA A 17 3.72 2.21 11.94
C ALA A 17 4.54 1.64 10.78
N GLN A 18 5.65 0.99 11.11
CA GLN A 18 6.38 0.14 10.14
C GLN A 18 5.50 -0.99 9.58
N TYR A 19 4.43 -1.36 10.31
CA TYR A 19 3.56 -2.50 10.03
C TYR A 19 2.18 -2.13 9.44
N GLY A 20 1.90 -0.85 9.11
CA GLY A 20 0.63 -0.47 8.50
C GLY A 20 0.33 -1.26 7.23
N GLN A 21 1.32 -1.41 6.35
CA GLN A 21 1.24 -2.24 5.15
C GLN A 21 1.03 -3.72 5.46
N LEU A 22 1.66 -4.22 6.54
CA LEU A 22 1.51 -5.61 6.96
C LEU A 22 0.08 -5.90 7.45
N ILE A 23 -0.56 -4.97 8.17
CA ILE A 23 -1.97 -5.09 8.59
C ILE A 23 -2.85 -5.23 7.35
N ALA A 24 -2.72 -4.31 6.39
CA ALA A 24 -3.50 -4.36 5.14
C ALA A 24 -3.28 -5.68 4.39
N ARG A 25 -2.04 -6.16 4.33
CA ARG A 25 -1.70 -7.45 3.71
C ARG A 25 -2.37 -8.61 4.45
N ARG A 26 -2.32 -8.65 5.80
CA ARG A 26 -2.97 -9.74 6.58
C ARG A 26 -4.49 -9.79 6.36
N VAL A 27 -5.13 -8.64 6.26
CA VAL A 27 -6.56 -8.56 5.91
C VAL A 27 -6.82 -9.14 4.51
N ARG A 28 -5.95 -8.83 3.54
CA ARG A 28 -6.03 -9.36 2.16
C ARG A 28 -5.70 -10.85 2.09
N ASP A 29 -4.75 -11.34 2.89
CA ASP A 29 -4.46 -12.78 3.03
C ASP A 29 -5.68 -13.57 3.53
N LEU A 30 -6.61 -12.90 4.24
CA LEU A 30 -7.91 -13.43 4.66
C LEU A 30 -9.03 -13.16 3.64
N HIS A 31 -8.68 -12.81 2.40
CA HIS A 31 -9.63 -12.56 1.31
C HIS A 31 -10.63 -11.42 1.56
N VAL A 32 -10.23 -10.41 2.34
CA VAL A 32 -10.99 -9.18 2.56
C VAL A 32 -10.19 -8.01 1.99
N TYR A 33 -10.84 -7.15 1.20
CA TYR A 33 -10.18 -5.96 0.67
C TYR A 33 -9.87 -4.95 1.77
N SER A 34 -8.71 -4.29 1.68
CA SER A 34 -8.29 -3.26 2.63
C SER A 34 -7.59 -2.11 1.94
N GLU A 35 -7.78 -0.91 2.46
CA GLU A 35 -7.11 0.31 2.03
C GLU A 35 -6.42 0.98 3.22
N ILE A 36 -5.22 1.51 2.99
CA ILE A 36 -4.53 2.34 3.97
C ILE A 36 -5.00 3.78 3.78
N VAL A 37 -5.39 4.42 4.86
CA VAL A 37 -5.83 5.80 4.87
C VAL A 37 -5.08 6.58 5.96
N PRO A 38 -4.85 7.89 5.78
CA PRO A 38 -4.19 8.71 6.81
C PRO A 38 -4.98 8.69 8.12
N CYS A 39 -4.29 8.60 9.28
CA CYS A 39 -4.93 8.59 10.61
C CYS A 39 -5.79 9.83 10.87
N GLY A 40 -5.37 11.00 10.37
CA GLY A 40 -6.09 12.26 10.52
C GLY A 40 -7.26 12.46 9.53
N ILE A 41 -7.74 11.41 8.86
CA ILE A 41 -8.90 11.52 7.97
C ILE A 41 -10.13 11.97 8.75
N PRO A 42 -10.88 13.03 8.32
CA PRO A 42 -12.11 13.42 8.96
C PRO A 42 -13.15 12.29 8.94
N ALA A 43 -13.88 12.12 10.04
CA ALA A 43 -14.91 11.08 10.17
C ALA A 43 -15.93 11.12 9.04
N ALA A 44 -16.39 12.31 8.64
CA ALA A 44 -17.34 12.50 7.52
C ALA A 44 -16.76 11.97 6.18
N LYS A 45 -15.46 12.20 5.94
CA LYS A 45 -14.80 11.69 4.73
C LYS A 45 -14.65 10.17 4.77
N LEU A 46 -14.30 9.62 5.92
CA LEU A 46 -14.22 8.17 6.10
C LEU A 46 -15.60 7.51 5.97
N ALA A 47 -16.64 8.11 6.55
CA ALA A 47 -18.03 7.64 6.41
C ALA A 47 -18.49 7.62 4.94
N ALA A 48 -18.13 8.65 4.14
CA ALA A 48 -18.43 8.69 2.71
C ALA A 48 -17.76 7.54 1.93
N MET A 49 -16.64 7.03 2.42
CA MET A 49 -15.98 5.84 1.85
C MET A 49 -16.73 4.54 2.16
N ARG A 50 -17.62 4.51 3.16
CA ARG A 50 -18.42 3.36 3.61
C ARG A 50 -17.57 2.14 3.98
N PRO A 51 -16.57 2.25 4.87
CA PRO A 51 -15.81 1.08 5.31
C PRO A 51 -16.73 0.11 6.06
N SER A 52 -16.51 -1.18 5.89
CA SER A 52 -17.21 -2.23 6.63
C SER A 52 -16.58 -2.52 7.99
N ALA A 53 -15.32 -2.17 8.15
CA ALA A 53 -14.55 -2.23 9.38
C ALA A 53 -13.39 -1.23 9.34
N ILE A 54 -12.89 -0.84 10.51
CA ILE A 54 -11.76 0.06 10.67
C ILE A 54 -10.69 -0.63 11.51
N ILE A 55 -9.43 -0.55 11.11
CA ILE A 55 -8.28 -0.96 11.93
C ILE A 55 -7.40 0.26 12.17
N LEU A 56 -7.07 0.52 13.44
CA LEU A 56 -6.12 1.55 13.85
C LEU A 56 -4.75 0.88 14.00
N SER A 57 -3.76 1.30 13.23
CA SER A 57 -2.42 0.72 13.27
C SER A 57 -1.68 1.08 14.57
N GLY A 58 -0.54 0.43 14.80
CA GLY A 58 0.45 0.91 15.76
C GLY A 58 1.06 2.25 15.34
N GLY A 59 2.00 2.74 16.13
CA GLY A 59 2.75 3.96 15.85
C GLY A 59 3.98 4.09 16.77
N PRO A 60 5.02 4.81 16.36
CA PRO A 60 6.26 4.93 17.13
C PRO A 60 6.19 5.99 18.25
N ALA A 61 5.16 6.84 18.25
CA ALA A 61 5.04 7.98 19.18
C ALA A 61 4.32 7.61 20.48
N SER A 62 4.55 8.36 21.54
CA SER A 62 3.63 8.40 22.69
C SER A 62 2.41 9.24 22.32
N VAL A 63 1.22 8.83 22.74
CA VAL A 63 -0.04 9.56 22.47
C VAL A 63 -0.05 10.98 23.04
N TYR A 64 0.82 11.27 24.02
CA TYR A 64 0.99 12.59 24.66
C TYR A 64 2.15 13.40 24.07
N ALA A 65 2.90 12.86 23.14
CA ALA A 65 4.02 13.59 22.54
C ALA A 65 3.50 14.76 21.70
N LYS A 66 4.25 15.88 21.72
CA LYS A 66 3.92 17.02 20.87
C LYS A 66 3.96 16.63 19.39
N GLY A 67 2.84 16.84 18.68
CA GLY A 67 2.70 16.45 17.28
C GLY A 67 2.43 14.96 17.05
N ALA A 68 2.09 14.21 18.11
CA ALA A 68 1.67 12.82 17.97
C ALA A 68 0.45 12.71 17.03
N PRO A 69 0.38 11.66 16.18
CA PRO A 69 -0.75 11.44 15.31
C PRO A 69 -2.06 11.34 16.08
N GLN A 70 -3.08 12.07 15.66
CA GLN A 70 -4.39 12.12 16.31
C GLN A 70 -5.45 11.47 15.43
N ILE A 71 -6.55 11.04 16.05
CA ILE A 71 -7.74 10.53 15.38
C ILE A 71 -8.88 11.55 15.54
N ASP A 72 -9.68 11.72 14.50
CA ASP A 72 -10.99 12.34 14.66
C ASP A 72 -11.87 11.39 15.50
N ARG A 73 -12.28 11.83 16.70
CA ARG A 73 -13.11 11.04 17.62
C ARG A 73 -14.37 10.50 16.95
N GLY A 74 -14.96 11.25 16.03
CA GLY A 74 -16.13 10.84 15.26
C GLY A 74 -15.92 9.53 14.49
N VAL A 75 -14.67 9.12 14.20
CA VAL A 75 -14.37 7.80 13.59
C VAL A 75 -14.82 6.66 14.49
N LEU A 76 -14.70 6.79 15.80
CA LEU A 76 -15.13 5.78 16.79
C LEU A 76 -16.65 5.78 17.02
N GLU A 77 -17.34 6.79 16.51
CA GLU A 77 -18.79 6.98 16.64
C GLU A 77 -19.55 6.64 15.34
N LEU A 78 -18.87 6.21 14.28
CA LEU A 78 -19.48 5.85 12.98
C LEU A 78 -20.37 4.59 13.04
N GLY A 79 -20.40 3.87 14.15
CA GLY A 79 -21.15 2.60 14.27
C GLY A 79 -20.53 1.46 13.46
N VAL A 80 -19.33 1.64 12.91
CA VAL A 80 -18.52 0.63 12.23
C VAL A 80 -17.62 -0.07 13.24
N PRO A 81 -17.43 -1.41 13.19
CA PRO A 81 -16.49 -2.09 14.07
C PRO A 81 -15.08 -1.54 13.94
N VAL A 82 -14.42 -1.30 15.07
CA VAL A 82 -13.04 -0.78 15.13
C VAL A 82 -12.15 -1.72 15.92
N LEU A 83 -10.94 -2.01 15.40
CA LEU A 83 -9.89 -2.77 16.08
C LEU A 83 -8.60 -1.95 16.13
N GLY A 84 -8.11 -1.62 17.33
CA GLY A 84 -6.87 -0.87 17.54
C GLY A 84 -5.71 -1.77 17.93
N PHE A 85 -4.50 -1.54 17.35
CA PHE A 85 -3.27 -2.25 17.71
C PHE A 85 -2.27 -1.29 18.32
N CYS A 86 -1.68 -1.62 19.47
CA CYS A 86 -0.61 -0.88 20.13
C CYS A 86 -0.98 0.61 20.29
N TYR A 87 -0.40 1.51 19.50
CA TYR A 87 -0.78 2.93 19.49
C TYR A 87 -2.27 3.12 19.20
N GLY A 88 -2.87 2.31 18.31
CA GLY A 88 -4.29 2.33 18.01
C GLY A 88 -5.17 2.03 19.21
N GLN A 89 -4.73 1.14 20.15
CA GLN A 89 -5.40 0.94 21.45
C GLN A 89 -5.29 2.18 22.31
N GLN A 90 -4.09 2.76 22.40
CA GLN A 90 -3.83 3.90 23.28
C GLN A 90 -4.61 5.14 22.82
N ILE A 91 -4.60 5.45 21.54
CA ILE A 91 -5.35 6.60 21.01
C ILE A 91 -6.86 6.40 21.13
N MET A 92 -7.37 5.18 20.96
CA MET A 92 -8.77 4.83 21.22
C MET A 92 -9.13 5.07 22.69
N ALA A 93 -8.30 4.62 23.62
CA ALA A 93 -8.51 4.83 25.05
C ALA A 93 -8.57 6.33 25.38
N VAL A 94 -7.59 7.10 24.96
CA VAL A 94 -7.53 8.56 25.23
C VAL A 94 -8.71 9.29 24.61
N ALA A 95 -9.07 8.98 23.36
CA ALA A 95 -10.19 9.63 22.67
C ALA A 95 -11.54 9.38 23.34
N LEU A 96 -11.68 8.27 24.08
CA LEU A 96 -12.91 7.88 24.78
C LEU A 96 -12.87 8.16 26.29
N GLY A 97 -11.84 8.87 26.80
CA GLY A 97 -11.76 9.31 28.19
C GLY A 97 -10.99 8.37 29.14
N GLY A 98 -10.37 7.33 28.61
CA GLY A 98 -9.42 6.50 29.34
C GLY A 98 -8.05 7.18 29.51
N ARG A 99 -7.11 6.49 30.14
CA ARG A 99 -5.76 6.99 30.40
C ARG A 99 -4.69 6.04 29.89
N VAL A 100 -3.58 6.63 29.45
CA VAL A 100 -2.36 5.91 29.05
C VAL A 100 -1.24 6.37 29.99
N GLY A 101 -0.43 5.46 30.45
CA GLY A 101 0.69 5.76 31.35
C GLY A 101 1.97 5.08 30.88
N HIS A 102 3.11 5.58 31.38
CA HIS A 102 4.37 4.88 31.23
C HIS A 102 4.35 3.62 32.10
N THR A 103 4.72 2.49 31.50
CA THR A 103 5.00 1.29 32.27
C THR A 103 6.41 1.37 32.85
N GLU A 104 6.64 0.85 34.06
CA GLU A 104 7.98 0.83 34.69
C GLU A 104 9.01 0.11 33.80
N ARG A 105 8.57 -0.92 33.07
CA ARG A 105 9.35 -1.66 32.10
C ARG A 105 8.52 -1.83 30.83
N GLY A 106 8.95 -1.18 29.74
CA GLY A 106 8.36 -1.43 28.41
C GLY A 106 8.51 -2.91 28.02
N GLU A 107 7.57 -3.44 27.28
CA GLU A 107 7.64 -4.79 26.73
C GLU A 107 8.06 -4.75 25.26
N TYR A 108 9.16 -5.43 24.93
CA TYR A 108 9.70 -5.53 23.57
C TYR A 108 10.05 -7.00 23.29
N GLY A 109 9.33 -7.61 22.34
CA GLY A 109 9.49 -9.01 22.01
C GLY A 109 8.35 -9.90 22.46
N PRO A 110 8.60 -11.21 22.64
CA PRO A 110 7.56 -12.17 23.06
C PRO A 110 7.14 -11.95 24.51
N ALA A 111 5.84 -11.92 24.75
CA ALA A 111 5.25 -11.82 26.09
C ALA A 111 4.16 -12.87 26.24
N ARG A 112 3.95 -13.37 27.47
CA ARG A 112 2.91 -14.34 27.78
C ARG A 112 1.59 -13.62 28.04
N LEU A 113 0.66 -13.73 27.11
CA LEU A 113 -0.70 -13.22 27.25
C LEU A 113 -1.54 -14.19 28.08
N ARG A 114 -2.32 -13.65 29.02
CA ARG A 114 -3.34 -14.38 29.78
C ARG A 114 -4.70 -13.77 29.51
N ARG A 115 -5.60 -14.55 28.93
CA ARG A 115 -6.97 -14.13 28.67
C ARG A 115 -7.76 -14.03 29.98
N GLN A 116 -8.56 -12.97 30.08
CA GLN A 116 -9.46 -12.71 31.24
C GLN A 116 -10.89 -12.70 30.73
N GLY A 117 -11.71 -13.63 31.25
CA GLY A 117 -13.11 -13.73 30.89
C GLY A 117 -13.38 -14.09 29.42
N SER A 118 -14.54 -13.66 28.92
CA SER A 118 -14.93 -13.83 27.53
C SER A 118 -14.40 -12.71 26.68
N SER A 119 -13.95 -13.02 25.44
CA SER A 119 -13.52 -12.06 24.46
C SER A 119 -13.99 -12.48 23.08
N ARG A 120 -14.46 -11.55 22.29
CA ARG A 120 -14.83 -11.82 20.90
C ARG A 120 -13.60 -11.98 20.00
N ILE A 121 -12.52 -11.26 20.30
CA ILE A 121 -11.28 -11.33 19.52
C ILE A 121 -10.47 -12.57 19.91
N LEU A 122 -10.40 -12.91 21.20
CA LEU A 122 -9.57 -14.00 21.74
C LEU A 122 -10.38 -15.29 22.02
N GLY A 123 -11.68 -15.34 21.71
CA GLY A 123 -12.62 -16.35 22.21
C GLY A 123 -12.23 -17.79 21.94
N ASP A 124 -11.71 -18.10 20.77
CA ASP A 124 -11.32 -19.44 20.33
C ASP A 124 -9.79 -19.62 20.25
N THR A 125 -9.03 -18.77 20.94
CA THR A 125 -7.58 -18.94 21.11
C THR A 125 -7.28 -19.50 22.50
N PRO A 126 -6.09 -20.09 22.74
CA PRO A 126 -5.71 -20.57 24.07
C PRO A 126 -5.82 -19.48 25.15
N ALA A 127 -6.15 -19.88 26.39
CA ALA A 127 -6.21 -18.95 27.51
C ALA A 127 -4.85 -18.29 27.81
N GLU A 128 -3.78 -19.01 27.55
CA GLU A 128 -2.41 -18.51 27.61
C GLU A 128 -1.72 -18.76 26.26
N GLN A 129 -1.04 -17.73 25.75
CA GLN A 129 -0.37 -17.80 24.44
C GLN A 129 0.72 -16.74 24.34
N THR A 130 1.65 -16.91 23.38
CA THR A 130 2.70 -15.94 23.14
C THR A 130 2.22 -14.86 22.17
N VAL A 131 2.44 -13.60 22.54
CA VAL A 131 2.15 -12.43 21.70
C VAL A 131 3.40 -11.55 21.55
N TRP A 132 3.45 -10.76 20.50
CA TRP A 132 4.56 -9.82 20.26
C TRP A 132 4.20 -8.43 20.78
N MET A 133 4.96 -7.96 21.73
CA MET A 133 4.87 -6.63 22.30
C MET A 133 5.94 -5.70 21.73
N SER A 134 5.61 -4.41 21.61
CA SER A 134 6.53 -3.35 21.23
C SER A 134 6.01 -2.01 21.73
N HIS A 135 6.07 -1.80 23.06
CA HIS A 135 5.53 -0.59 23.68
C HIS A 135 6.28 -0.19 24.95
N ARG A 136 6.25 1.10 25.23
CA ARG A 136 6.68 1.68 26.51
C ARG A 136 5.50 2.22 27.31
N ASP A 137 4.49 2.73 26.60
CA ASP A 137 3.25 3.24 27.16
C ASP A 137 2.17 2.17 27.06
N ALA A 138 1.26 2.12 28.01
CA ALA A 138 0.10 1.21 27.98
C ALA A 138 -1.12 1.91 28.57
N VAL A 139 -2.31 1.41 28.26
CA VAL A 139 -3.56 1.84 28.87
C VAL A 139 -3.52 1.49 30.36
N SER A 140 -3.65 2.50 31.23
CA SER A 140 -3.77 2.34 32.69
C SER A 140 -5.22 2.28 33.16
N ASP A 141 -6.07 3.09 32.53
CA ASP A 141 -7.51 3.14 32.85
C ASP A 141 -8.30 2.98 31.53
N VAL A 142 -9.11 1.94 31.46
CA VAL A 142 -9.98 1.72 30.29
C VAL A 142 -11.14 2.72 30.28
N PRO A 143 -11.61 3.15 29.10
CA PRO A 143 -12.77 4.02 29.01
C PRO A 143 -14.05 3.33 29.52
N ASP A 144 -15.06 4.13 29.89
CA ASP A 144 -16.37 3.63 30.29
C ASP A 144 -16.97 2.70 29.22
N GLY A 145 -17.50 1.56 29.66
CA GLY A 145 -18.08 0.53 28.82
C GLY A 145 -17.08 -0.52 28.29
N PHE A 146 -15.79 -0.30 28.47
CA PHE A 146 -14.78 -1.30 28.11
C PHE A 146 -14.54 -2.29 29.26
N VAL A 147 -14.27 -3.52 28.86
CA VAL A 147 -13.79 -4.57 29.78
C VAL A 147 -12.37 -5.00 29.34
N VAL A 148 -11.51 -5.27 30.31
CA VAL A 148 -10.19 -5.85 30.05
C VAL A 148 -10.38 -7.32 29.75
N THR A 149 -9.85 -7.80 28.63
CA THR A 149 -10.03 -9.18 28.17
C THR A 149 -8.72 -9.98 28.15
N ALA A 150 -7.58 -9.32 28.32
CA ALA A 150 -6.30 -10.00 28.53
C ALA A 150 -5.28 -9.09 29.20
N SER A 151 -4.27 -9.70 29.83
CA SER A 151 -3.11 -9.04 30.43
C SER A 151 -1.82 -9.82 30.16
N THR A 152 -0.68 -9.15 30.34
CA THR A 152 0.66 -9.77 30.50
C THR A 152 1.24 -9.38 31.86
N ASP A 153 2.45 -9.85 32.17
CA ASP A 153 3.14 -9.48 33.42
C ASP A 153 3.49 -7.97 33.46
N GLY A 154 3.75 -7.37 32.29
CA GLY A 154 4.12 -5.94 32.17
C GLY A 154 2.99 -5.04 31.67
N CYS A 155 1.88 -5.59 31.20
CA CYS A 155 0.76 -4.84 30.64
C CYS A 155 -0.59 -5.32 31.21
N PRO A 156 -1.15 -4.62 32.21
CA PRO A 156 -2.45 -5.01 32.81
C PRO A 156 -3.61 -4.97 31.81
N VAL A 157 -3.56 -4.09 30.81
CA VAL A 157 -4.56 -3.95 29.73
C VAL A 157 -3.95 -4.34 28.40
N ALA A 158 -3.63 -5.64 28.25
CA ALA A 158 -3.08 -6.14 26.98
C ALA A 158 -4.14 -6.29 25.88
N ALA A 159 -5.41 -6.44 26.25
CA ALA A 159 -6.55 -6.35 25.35
C ALA A 159 -7.78 -5.80 26.08
N MET A 160 -8.61 -5.03 25.37
CA MET A 160 -9.85 -4.46 25.89
C MET A 160 -10.94 -4.45 24.83
N GLU A 161 -12.20 -4.58 25.25
CA GLU A 161 -13.35 -4.63 24.35
C GLU A 161 -14.53 -3.85 24.91
N ASP A 162 -15.23 -3.11 24.04
CA ASP A 162 -16.63 -2.71 24.21
C ASP A 162 -17.48 -3.38 23.14
N ALA A 163 -18.05 -4.51 23.47
CA ALA A 163 -18.82 -5.31 22.53
C ALA A 163 -20.10 -4.62 22.07
N GLY A 164 -20.68 -3.74 22.88
CA GLY A 164 -21.88 -2.97 22.56
C GLY A 164 -21.63 -1.95 21.44
N ARG A 165 -20.55 -1.20 21.55
CA ARG A 165 -20.10 -0.24 20.51
C ARG A 165 -19.27 -0.88 19.40
N ARG A 166 -18.95 -2.17 19.52
CA ARG A 166 -18.08 -2.94 18.61
C ARG A 166 -16.68 -2.33 18.49
N LEU A 167 -16.11 -1.91 19.63
CA LEU A 167 -14.76 -1.37 19.73
C LEU A 167 -13.86 -2.39 20.43
N PHE A 168 -12.75 -2.72 19.80
CA PHE A 168 -11.81 -3.75 20.24
C PHE A 168 -10.41 -3.21 20.15
N ALA A 169 -9.53 -3.62 21.06
CA ALA A 169 -8.15 -3.19 20.97
C ALA A 169 -7.18 -4.15 21.67
N THR A 170 -5.96 -4.21 21.16
CA THR A 170 -4.84 -4.98 21.71
C THR A 170 -3.58 -4.12 21.82
N GLN A 171 -2.82 -4.28 22.90
CA GLN A 171 -1.51 -3.62 23.03
C GLN A 171 -0.44 -4.34 22.21
N PHE A 172 -0.62 -5.61 21.96
CA PHE A 172 0.26 -6.43 21.12
C PHE A 172 -0.12 -6.35 19.63
N HIS A 173 0.71 -6.95 18.80
CA HIS A 173 0.62 -6.93 17.35
C HIS A 173 0.13 -8.27 16.78
N PRO A 174 -1.17 -8.45 16.50
CA PRO A 174 -1.71 -9.67 15.88
C PRO A 174 -1.22 -9.90 14.45
N GLU A 175 -0.82 -8.84 13.74
CA GLU A 175 -0.39 -8.88 12.35
C GLU A 175 0.97 -9.52 12.14
N VAL A 176 1.83 -9.56 13.17
CA VAL A 176 3.17 -10.11 13.05
C VAL A 176 3.20 -11.62 13.28
N ARG A 177 4.16 -12.30 12.66
CA ARG A 177 4.30 -13.76 12.72
C ARG A 177 4.61 -14.31 14.11
N HIS A 178 5.15 -13.47 15.00
CA HIS A 178 5.55 -13.83 16.36
C HIS A 178 4.37 -13.88 17.34
N THR A 179 3.18 -13.40 16.96
CA THR A 179 1.95 -13.62 17.68
C THR A 179 1.32 -14.92 17.23
N GLU A 180 1.35 -15.96 18.08
CA GLU A 180 1.02 -17.35 17.72
C GLU A 180 -0.35 -17.50 17.06
N HIS A 181 -1.38 -16.83 17.58
CA HIS A 181 -2.75 -16.93 17.08
C HIS A 181 -3.26 -15.63 16.44
N GLY A 182 -2.37 -14.73 15.98
CA GLY A 182 -2.73 -13.42 15.44
C GLY A 182 -3.67 -13.50 14.23
N THR A 183 -3.45 -14.46 13.33
CA THR A 183 -4.35 -14.68 12.19
C THR A 183 -5.76 -15.07 12.64
N ARG A 184 -5.90 -15.89 13.72
CA ARG A 184 -7.19 -16.27 14.29
C ARG A 184 -7.92 -15.06 14.87
N MET A 185 -7.21 -14.20 15.60
CA MET A 185 -7.76 -12.96 16.14
C MET A 185 -8.29 -12.02 15.05
N LEU A 186 -7.55 -11.87 13.95
CA LEU A 186 -8.01 -11.12 12.79
C LEU A 186 -9.24 -11.75 12.13
N ARG A 187 -9.30 -13.08 12.02
CA ARG A 187 -10.48 -13.80 11.52
C ARG A 187 -11.70 -13.54 12.38
N ASN A 188 -11.56 -13.63 13.70
CA ASN A 188 -12.64 -13.37 14.66
C ASN A 188 -13.17 -11.94 14.50
N PHE A 189 -12.27 -10.96 14.37
CA PHE A 189 -12.70 -9.59 14.09
C PHE A 189 -13.42 -9.47 12.75
N LEU A 190 -12.80 -9.92 11.66
CA LEU A 190 -13.32 -9.71 10.30
C LEU A 190 -14.62 -10.49 10.04
N PHE A 191 -14.70 -11.73 10.52
CA PHE A 191 -15.83 -12.60 10.17
C PHE A 191 -16.89 -12.66 11.26
N ASP A 192 -16.50 -12.83 12.53
CA ASP A 192 -17.45 -13.04 13.61
C ASP A 192 -18.00 -11.72 14.18
N VAL A 193 -17.15 -10.68 14.25
CA VAL A 193 -17.55 -9.34 14.70
C VAL A 193 -18.12 -8.51 13.56
N CYS A 194 -17.42 -8.43 12.43
CA CYS A 194 -17.81 -7.57 11.32
C CYS A 194 -18.79 -8.24 10.35
N GLY A 195 -18.91 -9.57 10.37
CA GLY A 195 -19.76 -10.34 9.45
C GLY A 195 -19.30 -10.27 7.98
N LEU A 196 -18.01 -9.97 7.75
CA LEU A 196 -17.46 -9.91 6.39
C LEU A 196 -17.36 -11.30 5.78
N LYS A 197 -17.35 -11.36 4.46
CA LYS A 197 -17.17 -12.60 3.70
C LYS A 197 -15.84 -12.58 2.97
N PRO A 198 -15.10 -13.70 2.93
CA PRO A 198 -13.84 -13.81 2.18
C PRO A 198 -14.15 -13.86 0.68
N SER A 199 -14.27 -12.69 0.04
CA SER A 199 -14.67 -12.56 -1.36
C SER A 199 -13.64 -11.84 -2.24
N TRP A 200 -12.58 -11.29 -1.63
CA TRP A 200 -11.53 -10.60 -2.37
C TRP A 200 -10.44 -11.59 -2.78
N THR A 201 -10.07 -11.58 -4.05
CA THR A 201 -8.95 -12.37 -4.61
C THR A 201 -8.10 -11.49 -5.51
N MET A 202 -6.80 -11.80 -5.61
CA MET A 202 -5.92 -11.11 -6.58
C MET A 202 -6.39 -11.29 -8.01
N GLU A 203 -6.96 -12.44 -8.35
CA GLU A 203 -7.53 -12.68 -9.67
C GLU A 203 -8.67 -11.70 -9.99
N GLY A 204 -9.58 -11.48 -9.04
CA GLY A 204 -10.65 -10.48 -9.16
C GLY A 204 -10.10 -9.05 -9.29
N VAL A 205 -9.00 -8.72 -8.62
CA VAL A 205 -8.32 -7.42 -8.77
C VAL A 205 -7.73 -7.27 -10.17
N VAL A 206 -7.00 -8.27 -10.63
CA VAL A 206 -6.42 -8.29 -11.99
C VAL A 206 -7.54 -8.15 -13.04
N GLN A 207 -8.63 -8.89 -12.90
CA GLN A 207 -9.76 -8.79 -13.83
C GLN A 207 -10.39 -7.40 -13.78
N GLY A 208 -10.59 -6.82 -12.60
CA GLY A 208 -11.10 -5.46 -12.45
C GLY A 208 -10.20 -4.41 -13.10
N MET A 209 -8.86 -4.54 -12.97
CA MET A 209 -7.88 -3.67 -13.64
C MET A 209 -7.98 -3.81 -15.17
N VAL A 210 -8.04 -5.03 -15.68
CA VAL A 210 -8.20 -5.32 -17.12
C VAL A 210 -9.47 -4.68 -17.66
N ASP A 211 -10.60 -4.83 -16.97
CA ASP A 211 -11.87 -4.26 -17.39
C ASP A 211 -11.87 -2.73 -17.35
N ALA A 212 -11.24 -2.13 -16.34
CA ALA A 212 -11.07 -0.68 -16.25
C ALA A 212 -10.21 -0.12 -17.39
N ILE A 213 -9.08 -0.77 -17.70
CA ILE A 213 -8.22 -0.39 -18.83
C ILE A 213 -9.01 -0.47 -20.12
N ARG A 214 -9.72 -1.58 -20.35
CA ARG A 214 -10.54 -1.79 -21.56
C ARG A 214 -11.61 -0.72 -21.72
N ALA A 215 -12.32 -0.40 -20.64
CA ALA A 215 -13.37 0.62 -20.64
C ALA A 215 -12.81 2.03 -20.90
N GLN A 216 -11.62 2.34 -20.38
CA GLN A 216 -11.01 3.67 -20.55
C GLN A 216 -10.41 3.85 -21.96
N VAL A 217 -9.75 2.83 -22.48
CA VAL A 217 -9.09 2.88 -23.80
C VAL A 217 -10.10 2.79 -24.93
N GLY A 218 -11.14 1.95 -24.78
CA GLY A 218 -12.14 1.73 -25.84
C GLY A 218 -11.49 1.24 -27.13
N SER A 219 -11.68 1.99 -28.22
CA SER A 219 -11.10 1.71 -29.54
C SER A 219 -9.79 2.43 -29.83
N ASP A 220 -9.32 3.26 -28.90
CA ASP A 220 -8.10 4.05 -29.08
C ASP A 220 -6.83 3.18 -28.93
N ARG A 221 -5.68 3.74 -29.29
CA ARG A 221 -4.37 3.07 -29.16
C ARG A 221 -3.62 3.56 -27.92
N MET A 222 -2.87 2.64 -27.32
CA MET A 222 -2.03 2.89 -26.16
C MET A 222 -0.58 2.56 -26.47
N ILE A 223 0.36 3.32 -25.89
CA ILE A 223 1.78 3.04 -25.92
C ILE A 223 2.34 2.87 -24.53
N LEU A 224 3.31 1.98 -24.39
CA LEU A 224 4.00 1.70 -23.13
C LEU A 224 5.50 1.68 -23.36
N ALA A 225 6.25 2.39 -22.50
CA ALA A 225 7.69 2.26 -22.42
C ALA A 225 8.06 1.03 -21.60
N LEU A 226 8.60 0.01 -22.23
CA LEU A 226 8.99 -1.25 -21.60
C LEU A 226 10.48 -1.20 -21.22
N SER A 227 10.77 -1.22 -19.92
CA SER A 227 12.16 -1.17 -19.42
C SER A 227 12.79 -2.56 -19.22
N GLY A 228 12.02 -3.64 -19.36
CA GLY A 228 12.44 -4.99 -18.95
C GLY A 228 12.36 -5.24 -17.45
N GLY A 229 12.07 -4.22 -16.64
CA GLY A 229 11.83 -4.37 -15.19
C GLY A 229 10.46 -5.00 -14.89
N VAL A 230 10.30 -5.50 -13.65
CA VAL A 230 9.07 -6.19 -13.20
C VAL A 230 7.83 -5.31 -13.37
N ASP A 231 7.91 -4.03 -12.96
CA ASP A 231 6.76 -3.12 -12.95
C ASP A 231 6.25 -2.86 -14.37
N SER A 232 7.13 -2.48 -15.29
CA SER A 232 6.77 -2.28 -16.70
C SER A 232 6.24 -3.55 -17.37
N SER A 233 6.76 -4.72 -16.98
CA SER A 233 6.29 -6.01 -17.48
C SER A 233 4.90 -6.36 -16.98
N VAL A 234 4.58 -6.07 -15.71
CA VAL A 234 3.22 -6.24 -15.15
C VAL A 234 2.22 -5.32 -15.84
N VAL A 235 2.59 -4.04 -16.03
CA VAL A 235 1.76 -3.09 -16.79
C VAL A 235 1.51 -3.59 -18.21
N ALA A 236 2.55 -4.04 -18.90
CA ALA A 236 2.43 -4.60 -20.25
C ALA A 236 1.47 -5.80 -20.29
N ALA A 237 1.61 -6.73 -19.34
CA ALA A 237 0.74 -7.91 -19.25
C ALA A 237 -0.73 -7.55 -18.98
N LEU A 238 -1.01 -6.59 -18.10
CA LEU A 238 -2.36 -6.11 -17.82
C LEU A 238 -2.98 -5.43 -19.06
N CYS A 239 -2.23 -4.54 -19.70
CA CYS A 239 -2.66 -3.82 -20.89
C CYS A 239 -2.84 -4.79 -22.08
N ALA A 240 -1.93 -5.74 -22.29
CA ALA A 240 -2.04 -6.77 -23.33
C ALA A 240 -3.32 -7.59 -23.16
N ARG A 241 -3.63 -8.03 -21.93
CA ARG A 241 -4.86 -8.76 -21.60
C ARG A 241 -6.13 -7.92 -21.80
N ALA A 242 -6.03 -6.60 -21.61
CA ALA A 242 -7.17 -5.70 -21.75
C ALA A 242 -7.47 -5.35 -23.21
N ILE A 243 -6.47 -4.99 -24.03
CA ILE A 243 -6.63 -4.34 -25.32
C ILE A 243 -5.82 -4.99 -26.47
N GLY A 244 -5.01 -6.01 -26.20
CA GLY A 244 -4.28 -6.76 -27.24
C GLY A 244 -3.44 -5.85 -28.14
N LYS A 245 -3.61 -5.96 -29.44
CA LYS A 245 -2.88 -5.20 -30.48
C LYS A 245 -3.14 -3.70 -30.52
N GLN A 246 -4.05 -3.17 -29.71
CA GLN A 246 -4.16 -1.72 -29.50
C GLN A 246 -2.99 -1.20 -28.64
N LEU A 247 -2.24 -2.10 -27.95
CA LEU A 247 -1.04 -1.78 -27.17
C LEU A 247 0.21 -1.89 -28.04
N THR A 248 0.98 -0.80 -28.08
CA THR A 248 2.34 -0.80 -28.63
C THR A 248 3.33 -0.72 -27.47
N CYS A 249 4.14 -1.76 -27.28
CA CYS A 249 5.24 -1.76 -26.30
C CYS A 249 6.54 -1.35 -26.98
N VAL A 250 7.19 -0.31 -26.48
CA VAL A 250 8.47 0.19 -27.01
C VAL A 250 9.58 -0.17 -26.04
N PHE A 251 10.48 -1.01 -26.49
CA PHE A 251 11.70 -1.37 -25.78
C PHE A 251 12.90 -0.71 -26.43
N VAL A 252 13.62 0.12 -25.67
CA VAL A 252 14.81 0.83 -26.15
C VAL A 252 16.05 0.15 -25.62
N ASN A 253 16.80 -0.52 -26.51
CA ASN A 253 18.12 -1.05 -26.16
C ASN A 253 19.17 0.05 -26.26
N HIS A 254 19.57 0.56 -25.12
CA HIS A 254 20.58 1.61 -24.98
C HIS A 254 22.01 1.08 -24.78
N GLY A 255 22.21 -0.25 -24.83
CA GLY A 255 23.53 -0.89 -24.66
C GLY A 255 24.07 -0.91 -23.24
N LEU A 256 23.27 -0.50 -22.23
CA LEU A 256 23.63 -0.50 -20.82
C LEU A 256 22.84 -1.56 -20.03
N LEU A 257 22.20 -2.48 -20.73
CA LEU A 257 21.44 -3.59 -20.16
C LEU A 257 22.37 -4.75 -19.78
N ARG A 258 21.84 -5.69 -19.02
CA ARG A 258 22.57 -6.92 -18.68
C ARG A 258 22.75 -7.77 -19.93
N LYS A 259 23.78 -8.60 -19.93
CA LYS A 259 24.02 -9.55 -21.01
C LYS A 259 22.83 -10.48 -21.18
N GLY A 260 22.29 -10.56 -22.42
CA GLY A 260 21.16 -11.41 -22.77
C GLY A 260 19.78 -10.85 -22.38
N GLU A 261 19.72 -9.70 -21.71
CA GLU A 261 18.44 -9.09 -21.30
C GLU A 261 17.61 -8.57 -22.49
N PRO A 262 18.20 -7.91 -23.51
CA PRO A 262 17.43 -7.48 -24.68
C PRO A 262 16.77 -8.64 -25.42
N GLU A 263 17.49 -9.73 -25.65
CA GLU A 263 17.01 -10.91 -26.34
C GLU A 263 15.89 -11.60 -25.54
N GLN A 264 16.05 -11.68 -24.21
CA GLN A 264 15.03 -12.24 -23.32
C GLN A 264 13.75 -11.42 -23.33
N VAL A 265 13.84 -10.09 -23.26
CA VAL A 265 12.67 -9.20 -23.31
C VAL A 265 11.95 -9.35 -24.63
N GLU A 266 12.68 -9.32 -25.75
CA GLU A 266 12.10 -9.49 -27.09
C GLU A 266 11.40 -10.84 -27.23
N GLU A 267 12.05 -11.94 -26.83
CA GLU A 267 11.47 -13.29 -26.86
C GLU A 267 10.17 -13.36 -26.06
N VAL A 268 10.16 -12.88 -24.82
CA VAL A 268 8.99 -12.95 -23.96
C VAL A 268 7.83 -12.14 -24.54
N PHE A 269 8.07 -10.90 -24.97
CA PHE A 269 6.97 -10.02 -25.38
C PHE A 269 6.48 -10.26 -26.82
N THR A 270 7.26 -10.91 -27.66
CA THR A 270 6.82 -11.32 -28.99
C THR A 270 6.17 -12.68 -29.02
N THR A 271 6.49 -13.59 -28.07
CA THR A 271 5.95 -14.96 -28.08
C THR A 271 4.78 -15.15 -27.13
N GLN A 272 4.74 -14.45 -25.97
CA GLN A 272 3.73 -14.69 -24.95
C GLN A 272 2.57 -13.69 -24.99
N PHE A 273 2.69 -12.59 -25.70
CA PHE A 273 1.68 -11.53 -25.74
C PHE A 273 1.29 -11.18 -27.18
N ASP A 274 -0.02 -11.02 -27.42
CA ASP A 274 -0.54 -10.54 -28.72
C ASP A 274 -0.61 -9.00 -28.69
N ILE A 275 0.56 -8.35 -28.88
CA ILE A 275 0.75 -6.90 -28.86
C ILE A 275 1.59 -6.44 -30.05
N ASP A 276 1.63 -5.13 -30.30
CA ASP A 276 2.61 -4.53 -31.17
C ASP A 276 3.89 -4.28 -30.38
N PHE A 277 4.97 -5.01 -30.66
CA PHE A 277 6.28 -4.84 -30.00
C PHE A 277 7.27 -4.14 -30.92
N VAL A 278 7.90 -3.07 -30.43
CA VAL A 278 8.91 -2.30 -31.17
C VAL A 278 10.21 -2.30 -30.39
N HIS A 279 11.23 -2.99 -30.95
CA HIS A 279 12.61 -2.96 -30.45
C HIS A 279 13.38 -1.83 -31.12
N VAL A 280 13.86 -0.87 -30.36
CA VAL A 280 14.69 0.24 -30.82
C VAL A 280 16.13 -0.06 -30.49
N HIS A 281 16.94 -0.34 -31.52
CA HIS A 281 18.39 -0.54 -31.40
C HIS A 281 19.09 0.80 -31.36
N ALA A 282 19.46 1.29 -30.19
CA ALA A 282 20.05 2.61 -29.99
C ALA A 282 21.46 2.57 -29.35
N GLU A 283 22.06 1.38 -29.17
CA GLU A 283 23.31 1.14 -28.45
C GLU A 283 24.45 2.05 -28.93
N GLY A 284 24.64 2.14 -30.26
CA GLY A 284 25.69 2.96 -30.84
C GLY A 284 25.47 4.48 -30.67
N ARG A 285 24.19 4.91 -30.54
CA ARG A 285 23.84 6.31 -30.26
C ARG A 285 24.16 6.67 -28.82
N TYR A 286 23.73 5.85 -27.86
CA TYR A 286 24.02 6.07 -26.45
C TYR A 286 25.52 6.01 -26.16
N ALA A 287 26.25 5.06 -26.76
CA ALA A 287 27.69 4.97 -26.60
C ALA A 287 28.40 6.28 -27.04
N ARG A 288 27.98 6.89 -28.15
CA ARG A 288 28.53 8.18 -28.60
C ARG A 288 28.18 9.33 -27.66
N LEU A 289 26.92 9.43 -27.20
CA LEU A 289 26.46 10.51 -26.33
C LEU A 289 27.11 10.46 -24.95
N LEU A 290 27.45 9.28 -24.46
CA LEU A 290 28.05 9.07 -23.15
C LEU A 290 29.58 9.07 -23.17
N SER A 291 30.20 9.13 -24.36
CA SER A 291 31.65 9.14 -24.49
C SER A 291 32.25 10.37 -23.79
N GLY A 292 33.18 10.12 -22.85
CA GLY A 292 33.85 11.18 -22.10
C GLY A 292 33.01 11.81 -20.97
N VAL A 293 31.74 11.40 -20.79
CA VAL A 293 30.89 11.88 -19.68
C VAL A 293 31.22 11.10 -18.42
N VAL A 294 31.71 11.76 -17.38
CA VAL A 294 32.10 11.15 -16.12
C VAL A 294 31.03 11.36 -15.05
N ASP A 295 30.43 12.53 -15.00
CA ASP A 295 29.44 12.90 -13.99
C ASP A 295 28.16 12.02 -14.05
N PRO A 296 27.77 11.37 -12.95
CA PRO A 296 26.62 10.47 -12.93
C PRO A 296 25.28 11.16 -13.22
N GLU A 297 25.10 12.41 -12.79
CA GLU A 297 23.85 13.14 -13.03
C GLU A 297 23.72 13.57 -14.49
N GLN A 298 24.84 13.97 -15.11
CA GLN A 298 24.88 14.26 -16.53
C GLN A 298 24.57 13.00 -17.35
N LYS A 299 25.11 11.82 -16.96
CA LYS A 299 24.77 10.53 -17.61
C LYS A 299 23.26 10.25 -17.54
N ARG A 300 22.66 10.37 -16.35
CA ARG A 300 21.21 10.15 -16.19
C ARG A 300 20.38 11.06 -17.06
N ARG A 301 20.74 12.35 -17.13
CA ARG A 301 20.04 13.32 -17.96
C ARG A 301 20.14 12.98 -19.44
N ILE A 302 21.32 12.62 -19.94
CA ILE A 302 21.53 12.21 -21.33
C ILE A 302 20.70 10.97 -21.65
N ILE A 303 20.80 9.94 -20.81
CA ILE A 303 20.05 8.69 -20.99
C ILE A 303 18.54 8.96 -21.01
N GLY A 304 18.03 9.70 -20.04
CA GLY A 304 16.60 10.00 -19.94
C GLY A 304 16.07 10.83 -21.12
N THR A 305 16.81 11.86 -21.54
CA THR A 305 16.43 12.69 -22.70
C THR A 305 16.39 11.86 -23.97
N GLN A 306 17.47 11.09 -24.23
CA GLN A 306 17.56 10.26 -25.45
C GLN A 306 16.50 9.17 -25.48
N PHE A 307 16.18 8.57 -24.30
CA PHE A 307 15.12 7.57 -24.18
C PHE A 307 13.77 8.13 -24.64
N TRP A 308 13.40 9.32 -24.19
CA TRP A 308 12.16 9.96 -24.61
C TRP A 308 12.15 10.35 -26.08
N GLU A 309 13.27 10.78 -26.66
CA GLU A 309 13.37 11.07 -28.09
C GLU A 309 13.10 9.82 -28.93
N GLU A 310 13.70 8.67 -28.57
CA GLU A 310 13.44 7.39 -29.25
C GLU A 310 11.99 6.95 -29.09
N PHE A 311 11.47 7.05 -27.89
CA PHE A 311 10.10 6.67 -27.58
C PHE A 311 9.07 7.49 -28.37
N PHE A 312 9.23 8.81 -28.40
CA PHE A 312 8.34 9.70 -29.15
C PHE A 312 8.45 9.51 -30.66
N ALA A 313 9.63 9.22 -31.17
CA ALA A 313 9.81 8.90 -32.60
C ALA A 313 9.01 7.64 -32.98
N VAL A 314 8.93 6.64 -32.11
CA VAL A 314 8.07 5.47 -32.31
C VAL A 314 6.60 5.86 -32.18
N ALA A 315 6.21 6.60 -31.16
CA ALA A 315 4.83 7.02 -30.95
C ALA A 315 4.26 7.79 -32.15
N GLN A 316 5.04 8.68 -32.75
CA GLN A 316 4.65 9.43 -33.93
C GLN A 316 4.47 8.52 -35.17
N ARG A 317 5.38 7.54 -35.35
CA ARG A 317 5.27 6.57 -36.46
C ARG A 317 4.11 5.61 -36.35
N THR A 318 3.80 5.21 -35.11
CA THR A 318 2.66 4.33 -34.81
C THR A 318 1.32 5.00 -35.16
N GLY A 319 1.22 6.31 -34.98
CA GLY A 319 0.00 7.10 -35.28
C GLY A 319 -1.21 6.73 -34.43
N GLY A 320 -2.11 7.68 -34.21
CA GLY A 320 -3.38 7.45 -33.50
C GLY A 320 -3.26 7.03 -32.04
N VAL A 321 -2.06 7.19 -31.43
CA VAL A 321 -1.85 6.86 -30.01
C VAL A 321 -2.40 7.99 -29.15
N ARG A 322 -3.35 7.64 -28.30
CA ARG A 322 -3.98 8.57 -27.35
C ARG A 322 -3.46 8.38 -25.94
N TYR A 323 -3.23 7.15 -25.53
CA TYR A 323 -2.90 6.80 -24.15
C TYR A 323 -1.44 6.40 -23.98
N LEU A 324 -0.83 6.87 -22.88
CA LEU A 324 0.46 6.39 -22.38
C LEU A 324 0.23 5.59 -21.09
N ALA A 325 0.59 4.31 -21.10
CA ALA A 325 0.59 3.51 -19.89
C ALA A 325 1.87 3.77 -19.07
N GLN A 326 1.71 3.92 -17.78
CA GLN A 326 2.81 4.13 -16.84
C GLN A 326 2.61 3.31 -15.58
N GLY A 327 3.64 2.59 -15.14
CA GLY A 327 3.69 1.92 -13.85
C GLY A 327 4.24 2.87 -12.80
N THR A 328 3.39 3.30 -11.85
CA THR A 328 3.81 4.10 -10.69
C THR A 328 3.54 3.28 -9.46
N ILE A 329 4.60 2.80 -8.80
CA ILE A 329 4.47 2.03 -7.56
C ILE A 329 4.51 2.92 -6.32
N TYR A 330 3.95 2.43 -5.21
CA TYR A 330 3.84 3.19 -3.96
C TYR A 330 5.16 3.80 -3.45
N PRO A 331 6.34 3.14 -3.52
CA PRO A 331 7.62 3.78 -3.21
C PRO A 331 7.92 5.03 -4.04
N ASP A 332 7.55 5.06 -5.32
CA ASP A 332 7.74 6.23 -6.20
C ASP A 332 6.88 7.41 -5.74
N ILE A 333 5.67 7.14 -5.26
CA ILE A 333 4.75 8.15 -4.71
C ILE A 333 5.31 8.74 -3.42
N ILE A 334 5.86 7.91 -2.52
CA ILE A 334 6.48 8.37 -1.27
C ILE A 334 7.71 9.22 -1.56
N GLU A 335 8.61 8.76 -2.42
CA GLU A 335 9.82 9.49 -2.79
C GLU A 335 9.49 10.83 -3.48
N SER A 336 8.42 10.90 -4.27
CA SER A 336 7.95 12.14 -4.90
C SER A 336 7.14 13.03 -3.95
N GLY A 337 6.40 12.47 -2.99
CA GLY A 337 5.56 13.17 -2.01
C GLY A 337 6.35 13.77 -0.84
N ALA A 338 7.48 13.18 -0.44
CA ALA A 338 8.36 13.70 0.61
C ALA A 338 8.93 15.11 0.31
N ARG A 339 8.82 15.57 -0.93
CA ARG A 339 9.20 16.94 -1.33
C ARG A 339 8.28 18.04 -0.80
N LYS A 340 7.09 17.73 -0.28
CA LYS A 340 6.10 18.76 0.12
C LYS A 340 5.96 19.00 1.62
N THR A 341 6.57 18.19 2.50
CA THR A 341 6.27 18.24 3.94
C THR A 341 7.44 18.42 4.91
N SER A 342 8.70 18.38 4.47
CA SER A 342 9.82 18.66 5.39
C SER A 342 11.01 19.29 4.67
N GLY A 343 11.39 20.49 5.10
CA GLY A 343 12.53 21.26 4.57
C GLY A 343 13.93 20.69 4.84
N GLN A 344 14.09 19.40 5.12
CA GLN A 344 15.37 18.73 5.44
C GLN A 344 15.53 17.30 4.90
N ALA A 345 14.76 16.87 3.89
CA ALA A 345 15.05 15.61 3.23
C ALA A 345 16.04 15.84 2.09
N ALA A 346 17.18 15.17 2.15
CA ALA A 346 18.20 15.16 1.12
C ALA A 346 17.55 14.81 -0.23
N THR A 347 17.88 15.56 -1.27
CA THR A 347 17.43 15.36 -2.65
C THR A 347 17.96 14.01 -3.15
N ILE A 348 17.18 12.96 -2.99
CA ILE A 348 17.50 11.63 -3.49
C ILE A 348 16.58 11.34 -4.68
N LYS A 349 17.18 11.36 -5.86
CA LYS A 349 16.73 10.90 -7.18
C LYS A 349 15.63 11.72 -7.88
N SER A 350 16.06 12.31 -8.99
CA SER A 350 15.18 12.65 -10.12
C SER A 350 14.67 11.35 -10.75
N HIS A 351 13.38 11.04 -10.59
CA HIS A 351 12.73 9.93 -11.30
C HIS A 351 12.74 10.21 -12.81
N HIS A 352 12.97 9.17 -13.61
CA HIS A 352 12.86 9.24 -15.08
C HIS A 352 11.46 9.64 -15.57
N ASN A 353 10.44 9.54 -14.72
CA ASN A 353 9.05 9.97 -14.97
C ASN A 353 8.84 11.50 -14.87
N LEU A 354 9.85 12.28 -14.51
CA LEU A 354 9.76 13.74 -14.34
C LEU A 354 10.31 14.55 -15.54
N VAL A 355 10.73 13.90 -16.61
CA VAL A 355 11.17 14.61 -17.82
C VAL A 355 9.94 15.19 -18.52
N PRO A 356 9.87 16.52 -18.77
CA PRO A 356 8.74 17.11 -19.45
C PRO A 356 8.60 16.58 -20.86
N PHE A 357 7.38 16.30 -21.29
CA PHE A 357 7.09 15.88 -22.66
C PHE A 357 7.52 16.96 -23.67
N PRO A 358 8.01 16.56 -24.86
CA PRO A 358 8.28 17.49 -25.94
C PRO A 358 7.07 18.34 -26.30
N LYS A 359 7.29 19.59 -26.71
CA LYS A 359 6.22 20.48 -27.14
C LYS A 359 5.40 19.86 -28.27
N GLY A 360 4.07 19.80 -28.09
CA GLY A 360 3.14 19.28 -29.09
C GLY A 360 2.73 17.81 -28.93
N VAL A 361 3.34 17.05 -28.03
CA VAL A 361 2.90 15.68 -27.71
C VAL A 361 2.01 15.71 -26.48
N ARG A 362 0.80 15.16 -26.60
CA ARG A 362 -0.16 14.99 -25.49
C ARG A 362 -0.62 13.55 -25.47
N PHE A 363 -0.51 12.92 -24.33
CA PHE A 363 -1.11 11.63 -24.03
C PHE A 363 -2.00 11.75 -22.81
N ASP A 364 -3.09 11.00 -22.81
CA ASP A 364 -3.86 10.73 -21.59
C ASP A 364 -3.12 9.62 -20.84
N LEU A 365 -2.77 9.86 -19.57
CA LEU A 365 -2.03 8.88 -18.75
C LEU A 365 -2.97 7.81 -18.22
N ILE A 366 -2.52 6.56 -18.25
CA ILE A 366 -3.15 5.43 -17.57
C ILE A 366 -2.14 4.83 -16.61
N GLU A 367 -2.41 5.01 -15.31
CA GLU A 367 -1.64 4.41 -14.22
C GLU A 367 -2.37 3.14 -13.77
N THR A 368 -1.69 2.00 -13.85
CA THR A 368 -2.27 0.68 -13.63
C THR A 368 -1.79 -0.01 -12.35
N LEU A 369 -0.76 0.54 -11.67
CA LEU A 369 -0.20 -0.01 -10.43
C LEU A 369 -0.33 0.98 -9.29
#